data_6c323b71ebefbe806b0358f6c742d0b9
#
_entry.id   6c323b71ebefbe806b0358f6c742d0b9
#
_cell.length_a   1.000
_cell.length_b   1.000
_cell.length_c   1.000
_cell.angle_alpha   90.00
_cell.angle_beta   90.00
_cell.angle_gamma   90.00
#
_symmetry.space_group_name_H-M   'P 1'
#
loop_
_entity.id
_entity.type
_entity.pdbx_description
1 polymer ?
#
loop_
_entity_poly.entity_id
_entity_poly.type
_entity_poly.pdbx_seq_one_letter_code
_entity_poly.pdbx_strand_id
1 'polypeptide(L)'
;DGQTEIAWIHLPVEDHTIIAERGSGAFFNSDERLAISPPPDISGMTGLLNLRAMGDDVSIEQIKERANTFSALKNFRCAGYDFVELARDRKHFSLYRRLWPWDHAAGTLIFREAGGYAARVDGQPYNPLSRIWGLLCAPDKQSWQNIHDHLATPN
;
A
#
# COMPACT_ATOMS: atom_id res chain seq x y z
N ASP A 1 -6.47 20.10 8.37
CA ASP A 1 -5.37 20.05 7.39
C ASP A 1 -5.40 18.76 6.52
N GLY A 2 -6.32 17.83 6.80
CA GLY A 2 -6.46 16.58 6.03
C GLY A 2 -5.32 15.58 6.24
N GLN A 3 -4.68 15.60 7.39
CA GLN A 3 -3.67 14.64 7.77
C GLN A 3 -4.19 13.70 8.85
N THR A 4 -3.88 12.40 8.72
CA THR A 4 -4.19 11.41 9.75
C THR A 4 -3.13 11.52 10.84
N GLU A 5 -3.53 11.73 12.09
CA GLU A 5 -2.61 11.85 13.24
C GLU A 5 -2.46 10.54 14.01
N ILE A 6 -3.58 9.84 14.21
CA ILE A 6 -3.61 8.55 14.91
C ILE A 6 -4.45 7.59 14.08
N ALA A 7 -4.03 6.36 14.00
CA ALA A 7 -4.71 5.30 13.28
C ALA A 7 -4.61 3.96 13.99
N TRP A 8 -5.65 3.13 13.85
CA TRP A 8 -5.62 1.72 14.24
C TRP A 8 -6.42 0.87 13.25
N ILE A 9 -6.00 -0.37 13.11
CA ILE A 9 -6.73 -1.41 12.40
C ILE A 9 -6.81 -2.61 13.34
N HIS A 10 -8.03 -3.08 13.63
CA HIS A 10 -8.25 -4.26 14.44
C HIS A 10 -8.83 -5.39 13.59
N LEU A 11 -8.24 -6.58 13.69
CA LEU A 11 -8.71 -7.82 13.09
C LEU A 11 -9.38 -8.66 14.16
N PRO A 12 -10.72 -8.67 14.25
CA PRO A 12 -11.42 -9.24 15.41
C PRO A 12 -11.36 -10.77 15.48
N VAL A 13 -11.13 -11.45 14.36
CA VAL A 13 -11.04 -12.92 14.34
C VAL A 13 -9.72 -13.40 14.92
N GLU A 14 -8.63 -12.70 14.60
CA GLU A 14 -7.28 -13.00 15.07
C GLU A 14 -6.94 -12.31 16.39
N ASP A 15 -7.81 -11.40 16.85
CA ASP A 15 -7.57 -10.49 17.99
C ASP A 15 -6.25 -9.72 17.85
N HIS A 16 -5.99 -9.24 16.65
CA HIS A 16 -4.80 -8.46 16.34
C HIS A 16 -5.15 -6.99 16.14
N THR A 17 -4.34 -6.10 16.71
CA THR A 17 -4.46 -4.65 16.53
C THR A 17 -3.13 -4.08 16.04
N ILE A 18 -3.20 -3.21 15.03
CA ILE A 18 -2.07 -2.37 14.64
C ILE A 18 -2.46 -0.93 14.90
N ILE A 19 -1.55 -0.20 15.55
CA ILE A 19 -1.72 1.21 15.91
C ILE A 19 -0.52 2.02 15.42
N ALA A 20 -0.77 3.26 15.02
CA ALA A 20 0.28 4.22 14.71
C ALA A 20 -0.15 5.63 15.13
N GLU A 21 0.82 6.41 15.57
CA GLU A 21 0.74 7.85 15.76
C GLU A 21 1.82 8.51 14.92
N ARG A 22 1.48 9.60 14.26
CA ARG A 22 2.40 10.34 13.37
C ARG A 22 3.69 10.72 14.11
N GLY A 23 4.83 10.29 13.55
CA GLY A 23 6.17 10.51 14.09
C GLY A 23 6.54 9.61 15.28
N SER A 24 5.66 8.70 15.71
CA SER A 24 5.92 7.79 16.85
C SER A 24 6.19 6.35 16.42
N GLY A 25 5.92 6.01 15.16
CA GLY A 25 6.03 4.66 14.62
C GLY A 25 4.72 3.88 14.62
N ALA A 26 4.79 2.66 14.10
CA ALA A 26 3.68 1.72 14.09
C ALA A 26 3.99 0.50 14.96
N PHE A 27 2.95 -0.02 15.62
CA PHE A 27 3.08 -1.12 16.58
C PHE A 27 2.00 -2.17 16.36
N PHE A 28 2.38 -3.44 16.49
CA PHE A 28 1.47 -4.58 16.47
C PHE A 28 1.19 -5.00 17.92
N ASN A 29 -0.08 -5.16 18.28
CA ASN A 29 -0.55 -5.48 19.62
C ASN A 29 0.05 -4.58 20.73
N SER A 30 0.33 -3.31 20.39
CA SER A 30 0.82 -2.24 21.26
C SER A 30 2.29 -2.33 21.71
N ASP A 31 3.01 -3.40 21.49
CA ASP A 31 4.37 -3.61 21.99
C ASP A 31 5.40 -3.99 20.90
N GLU A 32 5.01 -4.69 19.87
CA GLU A 32 5.89 -5.08 18.78
C GLU A 32 6.01 -3.92 17.76
N ARG A 33 7.15 -3.24 17.72
CA ARG A 33 7.40 -2.19 16.74
C ARG A 33 7.51 -2.77 15.34
N LEU A 34 6.73 -2.24 14.41
CA LEU A 34 6.77 -2.63 13.02
C LEU A 34 7.88 -1.90 12.27
N ALA A 35 8.52 -2.61 11.34
CA ALA A 35 9.53 -2.04 10.45
C ALA A 35 9.49 -2.77 9.10
N ILE A 36 9.55 -2.00 8.02
CA ILE A 36 9.62 -2.52 6.66
C ILE A 36 11.07 -2.85 6.32
N SER A 37 11.31 -4.06 5.85
CA SER A 37 12.63 -4.54 5.44
C SER A 37 13.06 -3.96 4.08
N PRO A 38 14.38 -3.95 3.79
CA PRO A 38 14.86 -3.66 2.45
C PRO A 38 14.21 -4.60 1.42
N PRO A 39 13.68 -4.05 0.31
CA PRO A 39 12.95 -4.86 -0.66
C PRO A 39 13.88 -5.75 -1.49
N PRO A 40 13.37 -6.88 -1.98
CA PRO A 40 14.03 -7.64 -3.04
C PRO A 40 13.94 -6.88 -4.38
N ASP A 41 14.62 -7.40 -5.41
CA ASP A 41 14.39 -6.96 -6.78
C ASP A 41 12.92 -7.10 -7.18
N ILE A 42 12.46 -6.31 -8.15
CA ILE A 42 11.06 -6.23 -8.58
C ILE A 42 10.46 -7.63 -8.89
N SER A 43 11.24 -8.54 -9.45
CA SER A 43 10.83 -9.92 -9.75
C SER A 43 10.63 -10.79 -8.50
N GLY A 44 11.24 -10.44 -7.39
CA GLY A 44 11.05 -11.11 -6.10
C GLY A 44 9.91 -10.52 -5.27
N MET A 45 9.38 -9.35 -5.67
CA MET A 45 8.33 -8.69 -4.90
C MET A 45 6.99 -9.43 -4.97
N THR A 46 6.27 -9.41 -3.85
CA THR A 46 4.86 -9.83 -3.77
C THR A 46 3.97 -8.64 -3.54
N GLY A 47 2.85 -8.55 -4.25
CA GLY A 47 1.97 -7.39 -4.22
C GLY A 47 0.50 -7.68 -3.95
N LEU A 48 -0.21 -6.62 -3.62
CA LEU A 48 -1.66 -6.59 -3.44
C LEU A 48 -2.26 -5.71 -4.54
N LEU A 49 -2.85 -6.35 -5.53
CA LEU A 49 -3.29 -5.67 -6.74
C LEU A 49 -4.66 -6.17 -7.20
N ASN A 50 -5.61 -5.25 -7.36
CA ASN A 50 -6.87 -5.54 -8.00
C ASN A 50 -6.82 -5.12 -9.48
N LEU A 51 -6.44 -6.04 -10.35
CA LEU A 51 -6.33 -5.79 -11.79
C LEU A 51 -7.60 -5.23 -12.44
N ARG A 52 -8.80 -5.56 -11.91
CA ARG A 52 -10.07 -5.03 -12.42
C ARG A 52 -10.31 -3.57 -12.03
N ALA A 53 -9.57 -3.06 -11.06
CA ALA A 53 -9.71 -1.69 -10.57
C ALA A 53 -8.79 -0.69 -11.28
N MET A 54 -7.94 -1.14 -12.20
CA MET A 54 -7.00 -0.30 -12.92
C MET A 54 -7.63 0.17 -14.25
N GLY A 55 -8.25 1.24 -14.28
CA GLY A 55 -9.01 1.95 -15.29
C GLY A 55 -8.68 1.84 -16.77
N ASP A 56 -9.38 2.67 -17.53
CA ASP A 56 -9.53 2.56 -18.98
C ASP A 56 -8.30 3.02 -19.80
N ASP A 57 -7.28 3.60 -19.17
CA ASP A 57 -6.12 4.21 -19.84
C ASP A 57 -4.96 3.24 -20.15
N VAL A 58 -4.94 2.07 -19.51
CA VAL A 58 -4.01 0.99 -19.82
C VAL A 58 -4.83 -0.27 -20.01
N SER A 59 -4.61 -1.01 -21.10
CA SER A 59 -5.38 -2.23 -21.32
C SER A 59 -5.16 -3.21 -20.18
N ILE A 60 -6.21 -3.89 -19.73
CA ILE A 60 -6.13 -4.89 -18.66
C ILE A 60 -5.10 -5.99 -19.01
N GLU A 61 -4.97 -6.30 -20.29
CA GLU A 61 -4.00 -7.25 -20.83
C GLU A 61 -2.56 -6.80 -20.58
N GLN A 62 -2.24 -5.53 -20.88
CA GLN A 62 -0.91 -4.98 -20.65
C GLN A 62 -0.53 -4.99 -19.17
N ILE A 63 -1.47 -4.63 -18.29
CA ILE A 63 -1.24 -4.70 -16.84
C ILE A 63 -1.04 -6.14 -16.38
N LYS A 64 -1.81 -7.09 -16.89
CA LYS A 64 -1.63 -8.51 -16.58
C LYS A 64 -0.27 -9.02 -17.04
N GLU A 65 0.17 -8.63 -18.22
CA GLU A 65 1.48 -9.00 -18.76
C GLU A 65 2.60 -8.46 -17.86
N ARG A 66 2.55 -7.16 -17.54
CA ARG A 66 3.52 -6.53 -16.64
C ARG A 66 3.45 -7.09 -15.22
N ALA A 67 2.27 -7.43 -14.76
CA ALA A 67 2.05 -8.05 -13.46
C ALA A 67 2.73 -9.41 -13.30
N ASN A 68 3.00 -10.13 -14.39
CA ASN A 68 3.73 -11.40 -14.38
C ASN A 68 5.21 -11.26 -13.99
N THR A 69 5.75 -10.05 -13.96
CA THR A 69 7.11 -9.79 -13.46
C THR A 69 7.22 -10.04 -11.95
N PHE A 70 6.17 -9.81 -11.20
CA PHE A 70 6.19 -9.98 -9.75
C PHE A 70 6.10 -11.45 -9.36
N SER A 71 6.76 -11.80 -8.24
CA SER A 71 6.78 -13.17 -7.70
C SER A 71 5.38 -13.72 -7.41
N ALA A 72 4.51 -12.90 -6.82
CA ALA A 72 3.11 -13.24 -6.59
C ALA A 72 2.24 -11.99 -6.41
N LEU A 73 1.00 -12.09 -6.86
CA LEU A 73 -0.02 -11.07 -6.64
C LEU A 73 -1.23 -11.68 -5.94
N LYS A 74 -1.78 -10.94 -4.98
CA LYS A 74 -3.02 -11.30 -4.25
C LYS A 74 -3.99 -10.14 -4.26
N ASN A 75 -5.24 -10.42 -3.96
CA ASN A 75 -6.28 -9.44 -3.73
C ASN A 75 -7.22 -9.97 -2.63
N PHE A 76 -7.11 -9.42 -1.45
CA PHE A 76 -7.96 -9.80 -0.31
C PHE A 76 -9.33 -9.12 -0.36
N ARG A 77 -9.52 -8.10 -1.20
CA ARG A 77 -10.74 -7.27 -1.29
C ARG A 77 -11.09 -6.59 0.04
N CYS A 78 -10.11 -6.35 0.86
CA CYS A 78 -10.22 -5.70 2.16
C CYS A 78 -8.98 -4.83 2.39
N ALA A 79 -9.12 -3.51 2.21
CA ALA A 79 -8.00 -2.60 2.33
C ALA A 79 -7.36 -2.64 3.72
N GLY A 80 -8.16 -2.78 4.78
CA GLY A 80 -7.63 -2.92 6.14
C GLY A 80 -6.70 -4.11 6.28
N TYR A 81 -7.09 -5.28 5.75
CA TYR A 81 -6.26 -6.48 5.77
C TYR A 81 -5.01 -6.33 4.89
N ASP A 82 -5.16 -5.71 3.71
CA ASP A 82 -4.02 -5.41 2.84
C ASP A 82 -2.95 -4.58 3.57
N PHE A 83 -3.37 -3.53 4.30
CA PHE A 83 -2.45 -2.70 5.06
C PHE A 83 -1.81 -3.42 6.25
N VAL A 84 -2.51 -4.35 6.88
CA VAL A 84 -1.92 -5.22 7.90
C VAL A 84 -0.81 -6.09 7.31
N GLU A 85 -1.03 -6.68 6.15
CA GLU A 85 -0.02 -7.50 5.46
C GLU A 85 1.19 -6.68 5.01
N LEU A 86 0.97 -5.44 4.55
CA LEU A 86 2.05 -4.50 4.21
C LEU A 86 2.85 -4.07 5.45
N ALA A 87 2.17 -3.61 6.49
CA ALA A 87 2.83 -3.10 7.70
C ALA A 87 3.60 -4.19 8.48
N ARG A 88 3.16 -5.45 8.35
CA ARG A 88 3.86 -6.62 8.91
C ARG A 88 4.91 -7.21 7.97
N ASP A 89 5.27 -6.50 6.91
CA ASP A 89 6.31 -6.89 5.95
C ASP A 89 6.07 -8.26 5.27
N ARG A 90 4.78 -8.64 5.13
CA ARG A 90 4.36 -9.90 4.49
C ARG A 90 4.08 -9.72 3.01
N LYS A 91 3.86 -8.48 2.58
CA LYS A 91 3.69 -8.04 1.21
C LYS A 91 4.51 -6.78 0.99
N HIS A 92 5.08 -6.64 -0.20
CA HIS A 92 5.99 -5.55 -0.50
C HIS A 92 5.26 -4.30 -1.02
N PHE A 93 4.19 -4.45 -1.80
CA PHE A 93 3.48 -3.31 -2.35
C PHE A 93 1.97 -3.53 -2.47
N SER A 94 1.24 -2.43 -2.57
CA SER A 94 -0.17 -2.44 -2.98
C SER A 94 -0.48 -1.28 -3.90
N LEU A 95 -1.44 -1.49 -4.83
CA LEU A 95 -1.93 -0.45 -5.71
C LEU A 95 -3.46 -0.40 -5.65
N TYR A 96 -3.96 0.76 -5.22
CA TYR A 96 -5.38 1.07 -5.13
C TYR A 96 -5.75 2.12 -6.18
N ARG A 97 -6.83 1.91 -6.90
CA ARG A 97 -7.35 2.90 -7.84
C ARG A 97 -8.27 3.90 -7.17
N ARG A 98 -9.32 3.41 -6.48
CA ARG A 98 -10.29 4.24 -5.78
C ARG A 98 -9.83 4.47 -4.36
N LEU A 99 -9.86 5.73 -3.93
CA LEU A 99 -9.40 6.10 -2.60
C LEU A 99 -10.59 6.59 -1.77
N TRP A 100 -10.93 5.80 -0.77
CA TRP A 100 -11.93 6.16 0.24
C TRP A 100 -11.21 6.40 1.58
N PRO A 101 -11.49 7.50 2.29
CA PRO A 101 -10.82 7.79 3.56
C PRO A 101 -10.91 6.64 4.58
N TRP A 102 -12.09 6.05 4.69
CA TRP A 102 -12.35 4.94 5.62
C TRP A 102 -11.62 3.64 5.26
N ASP A 103 -11.21 3.46 4.00
CA ASP A 103 -10.44 2.30 3.55
C ASP A 103 -8.92 2.54 3.64
N HIS A 104 -8.47 3.80 3.45
CA HIS A 104 -7.05 4.05 3.17
C HIS A 104 -6.36 4.96 4.17
N ALA A 105 -7.08 5.84 4.91
CA ALA A 105 -6.43 6.83 5.77
C ALA A 105 -5.65 6.18 6.91
N ALA A 106 -6.25 5.24 7.63
CA ALA A 106 -5.61 4.55 8.73
C ALA A 106 -4.40 3.72 8.26
N GLY A 107 -4.62 2.90 7.23
CA GLY A 107 -3.58 2.02 6.70
C GLY A 107 -2.38 2.77 6.13
N THR A 108 -2.62 3.91 5.46
CA THR A 108 -1.54 4.74 4.92
C THR A 108 -0.65 5.33 6.01
N LEU A 109 -1.23 5.80 7.13
CA LEU A 109 -0.45 6.27 8.27
C LEU A 109 0.36 5.12 8.86
N ILE A 110 -0.30 4.00 9.18
CA ILE A 110 0.34 2.81 9.76
C ILE A 110 1.54 2.35 8.90
N PHE A 111 1.34 2.24 7.59
CA PHE A 111 2.39 1.78 6.69
C PHE A 111 3.58 2.75 6.63
N ARG A 112 3.33 4.06 6.60
CA ARG A 112 4.40 5.08 6.64
C ARG A 112 5.16 5.06 7.96
N GLU A 113 4.47 4.92 9.07
CA GLU A 113 5.07 4.86 10.40
C GLU A 113 5.85 3.55 10.63
N ALA A 114 5.53 2.49 9.88
CA ALA A 114 6.35 1.28 9.79
C ALA A 114 7.60 1.44 8.91
N GLY A 115 7.78 2.60 8.27
CA GLY A 115 8.94 2.89 7.41
C GLY A 115 8.69 2.75 5.91
N GLY A 116 7.49 2.37 5.49
CA GLY A 116 7.11 2.26 4.09
C GLY A 116 6.89 3.63 3.41
N TYR A 117 6.89 3.63 2.11
CA TYR A 117 6.60 4.81 1.29
C TYR A 117 5.25 4.65 0.59
N ALA A 118 4.37 5.63 0.77
CA ALA A 118 3.05 5.67 0.15
C ALA A 118 2.81 7.03 -0.50
N ALA A 119 2.53 7.04 -1.79
CA ALA A 119 2.19 8.23 -2.54
C ALA A 119 1.12 7.90 -3.59
N ARG A 120 0.40 8.93 -4.03
CA ARG A 120 -0.53 8.81 -5.14
C ARG A 120 0.26 8.54 -6.43
N VAL A 121 -0.39 7.90 -7.40
CA VAL A 121 0.24 7.58 -8.69
C VAL A 121 0.68 8.81 -9.50
N ASP A 122 0.18 10.01 -9.18
CA ASP A 122 0.69 11.27 -9.71
C ASP A 122 1.91 11.83 -8.95
N GLY A 123 2.48 11.05 -8.03
CA GLY A 123 3.63 11.42 -7.21
C GLY A 123 3.32 12.32 -6.01
N GLN A 124 2.08 12.78 -5.86
CA GLN A 124 1.70 13.65 -4.76
C GLN A 124 1.44 12.85 -3.46
N PRO A 125 1.64 13.45 -2.28
CA PRO A 125 1.30 12.81 -1.03
C PRO A 125 -0.19 12.42 -0.96
N TYR A 126 -0.47 11.27 -0.34
CA TYR A 126 -1.84 10.90 -0.03
C TYR A 126 -2.46 11.90 0.97
N ASN A 127 -3.67 12.34 0.66
CA ASN A 127 -4.50 13.16 1.53
C ASN A 127 -5.92 12.56 1.55
N PRO A 128 -6.44 12.16 2.73
CA PRO A 128 -7.76 11.56 2.86
C PRO A 128 -8.94 12.46 2.42
N LEU A 129 -8.73 13.78 2.34
CA LEU A 129 -9.74 14.72 1.83
C LEU A 129 -9.70 14.85 0.30
N SER A 130 -8.67 14.34 -0.35
CA SER A 130 -8.53 14.36 -1.81
C SER A 130 -9.29 13.19 -2.43
N ARG A 131 -10.09 13.47 -3.45
CA ARG A 131 -10.76 12.45 -4.26
C ARG A 131 -9.97 12.04 -5.50
N ILE A 132 -8.72 12.45 -5.59
CA ILE A 132 -7.84 12.09 -6.71
C ILE A 132 -7.40 10.64 -6.53
N TRP A 133 -7.44 9.89 -7.60
CA TRP A 133 -7.35 8.45 -7.66
C TRP A 133 -5.91 7.94 -7.70
N GLY A 134 -5.71 6.69 -7.26
CA GLY A 134 -4.45 5.98 -7.34
C GLY A 134 -3.55 6.19 -6.12
N LEU A 135 -3.36 5.16 -5.32
CA LEU A 135 -2.39 5.12 -4.22
C LEU A 135 -1.50 3.89 -4.43
N LEU A 136 -0.21 4.11 -4.54
CA LEU A 136 0.81 3.07 -4.55
C LEU A 136 1.57 3.12 -3.21
N CYS A 137 1.61 1.98 -2.53
CA CYS A 137 2.42 1.74 -1.35
C CYS A 137 3.59 0.82 -1.75
N ALA A 138 4.79 1.12 -1.32
CA ALA A 138 6.00 0.34 -1.60
C ALA A 138 6.97 0.43 -0.42
N PRO A 139 7.97 -0.47 -0.29
CA PRO A 139 8.89 -0.47 0.84
C PRO A 139 9.65 0.84 1.00
N ASP A 140 10.05 1.45 -0.09
CA ASP A 140 10.77 2.72 -0.15
C ASP A 140 10.41 3.52 -1.42
N LYS A 141 10.93 4.75 -1.51
CA LYS A 141 10.68 5.64 -2.64
C LYS A 141 11.23 5.11 -3.97
N GLN A 142 12.38 4.44 -3.95
CA GLN A 142 12.98 3.88 -5.17
C GLN A 142 12.14 2.71 -5.70
N SER A 143 11.72 1.83 -4.82
CA SER A 143 10.82 0.72 -5.16
C SER A 143 9.47 1.23 -5.66
N TRP A 144 8.94 2.30 -5.04
CA TRP A 144 7.73 2.95 -5.50
C TRP A 144 7.87 3.41 -6.96
N GLN A 145 8.98 4.11 -7.29
CA GLN A 145 9.24 4.58 -8.65
C GLN A 145 9.37 3.42 -9.63
N ASN A 146 10.12 2.39 -9.28
CA ASN A 146 10.32 1.22 -10.14
C ASN A 146 8.99 0.50 -10.43
N ILE A 147 8.14 0.31 -9.42
CA ILE A 147 6.83 -0.33 -9.57
C ILE A 147 5.90 0.57 -10.38
N HIS A 148 5.89 1.88 -10.10
CA HIS A 148 5.10 2.85 -10.83
C HIS A 148 5.44 2.84 -12.33
N ASP A 149 6.72 2.96 -12.68
CA ASP A 149 7.18 2.99 -14.07
C ASP A 149 6.89 1.67 -14.78
N HIS A 150 7.00 0.57 -14.06
CA HIS A 150 6.70 -0.76 -14.59
C HIS A 150 5.20 -0.96 -14.85
N LEU A 151 4.31 -0.50 -13.96
CA LEU A 151 2.87 -0.75 -14.06
C LEU A 151 2.09 0.35 -14.78
N ALA A 152 2.46 1.62 -14.58
CA ALA A 152 1.64 2.78 -14.93
C ALA A 152 2.09 3.53 -16.19
N THR A 153 3.31 3.31 -16.68
CA THR A 153 3.80 4.03 -17.86
C THR A 153 3.15 3.48 -19.13
N PRO A 154 2.46 4.30 -19.95
CA PRO A 154 2.05 3.88 -21.28
C PRO A 154 3.28 3.58 -22.14
N ASN A 155 3.21 2.58 -23.01
CA ASN A 155 4.23 2.36 -24.04
C ASN A 155 4.16 3.45 -25.09
#